data_8b1735d7d11e92ca61b688fe9c4443f6
#
_entry.id   8b1735d7d11e92ca61b688fe9c4443f6
#
_cell.length_a   1.000
_cell.length_b   1.000
_cell.length_c   1.000
_cell.angle_alpha   90.00
_cell.angle_beta   90.00
_cell.angle_gamma   90.00
#
_symmetry.space_group_name_H-M   'P 1'
#
loop_
_entity.id
_entity.type
_entity.pdbx_description
1 polymer ?
#
loop_
_entity_poly.entity_id
_entity_poly.type
_entity_poly.pdbx_seq_one_letter_code
_entity_poly.pdbx_strand_id
1 'polypeptide(L)'
;MTHKKHKDRQQRRQEMVQKVKVTAEAVRKGMNIPNLLTMGRICAIPAIVVTMFLDKVVDKPDKPAWAWIGVFLFALAGLTDYMDGYLARHLNQLSRFGRILDPIADKLLVGSILIMLAWQGKLNGMGGLMIVPAIIILCREFLVSGLREFLAEIQVGCPVTKLAKWKTTCQMIALPVLMVANADYSGFFSGFLTWVGWIALWGAAILTVKTGYDYWQSGRQYMDD
;
A
#
# COMPACT_ATOMS: atom_id res chain seq x y z
N MET A 1 32.89 37.65 -37.35
CA MET A 1 32.66 36.26 -36.81
C MET A 1 32.35 36.23 -35.31
N THR A 2 32.80 37.14 -34.51
CA THR A 2 32.64 37.20 -33.02
C THR A 2 31.21 37.48 -32.55
N HIS A 3 30.43 38.30 -33.27
CA HIS A 3 29.07 38.69 -32.84
C HIS A 3 28.05 37.54 -32.90
N LYS A 4 28.19 36.61 -33.87
CA LYS A 4 27.34 35.44 -34.04
C LYS A 4 27.55 34.41 -32.90
N LYS A 5 28.81 34.23 -32.49
CA LYS A 5 29.20 33.33 -31.40
C LYS A 5 28.69 33.82 -30.02
N HIS A 6 28.57 35.12 -29.84
CA HIS A 6 28.08 35.73 -28.60
C HIS A 6 26.54 35.56 -28.45
N LYS A 7 25.79 35.74 -29.55
CA LYS A 7 24.34 35.51 -29.58
C LYS A 7 23.99 34.05 -29.35
N ASP A 8 24.72 33.12 -29.92
CA ASP A 8 24.52 31.68 -29.74
C ASP A 8 24.76 31.23 -28.29
N ARG A 9 25.77 31.82 -27.60
CA ARG A 9 26.01 31.56 -26.18
C ARG A 9 24.90 32.12 -25.27
N GLN A 10 24.38 33.28 -25.61
CA GLN A 10 23.26 33.87 -24.86
C GLN A 10 21.97 33.07 -25.03
N GLN A 11 21.67 32.61 -26.21
CA GLN A 11 20.52 31.74 -26.48
C GLN A 11 20.59 30.43 -25.72
N ARG A 12 21.72 29.72 -25.79
CA ARG A 12 21.93 28.47 -25.01
C ARG A 12 21.82 28.70 -23.52
N ARG A 13 22.27 29.81 -23.00
CA ARG A 13 22.15 30.16 -21.57
C ARG A 13 20.69 30.43 -21.16
N GLN A 14 19.93 31.10 -22.02
CA GLN A 14 18.49 31.32 -21.80
C GLN A 14 17.71 30.02 -21.87
N GLU A 15 17.99 29.12 -22.81
CA GLU A 15 17.38 27.81 -22.93
C GLU A 15 17.69 26.93 -21.69
N MET A 16 18.94 26.95 -21.19
CA MET A 16 19.29 26.25 -19.96
C MET A 16 18.56 26.80 -18.74
N VAL A 17 18.49 28.11 -18.58
CA VAL A 17 17.78 28.75 -17.48
C VAL A 17 16.28 28.44 -17.55
N GLN A 18 15.71 28.44 -18.76
CA GLN A 18 14.31 28.05 -18.97
C GLN A 18 14.06 26.58 -18.62
N LYS A 19 14.94 25.68 -19.06
CA LYS A 19 14.86 24.24 -18.69
C LYS A 19 14.97 24.04 -17.17
N VAL A 20 15.91 24.73 -16.52
CA VAL A 20 16.07 24.63 -15.07
C VAL A 20 14.84 25.18 -14.33
N LYS A 21 14.24 26.29 -14.78
CA LYS A 21 13.00 26.83 -14.20
C LYS A 21 11.83 25.85 -14.38
N VAL A 22 11.64 25.30 -15.58
CA VAL A 22 10.59 24.31 -15.85
C VAL A 22 10.78 23.06 -15.00
N THR A 23 12.02 22.58 -14.84
CA THR A 23 12.33 21.44 -13.99
C THR A 23 12.09 21.75 -12.51
N ALA A 24 12.50 22.94 -12.05
CA ALA A 24 12.27 23.40 -10.66
C ALA A 24 10.77 23.57 -10.34
N GLU A 25 9.99 24.11 -11.29
CA GLU A 25 8.54 24.20 -11.15
C GLU A 25 7.86 22.83 -11.18
N ALA A 26 8.33 21.89 -12.00
CA ALA A 26 7.85 20.53 -12.05
C ALA A 26 8.14 19.78 -10.74
N VAL A 27 9.35 19.95 -10.18
CA VAL A 27 9.74 19.40 -8.87
C VAL A 27 8.90 20.02 -7.75
N ARG A 28 8.72 21.35 -7.75
CA ARG A 28 7.90 22.05 -6.76
C ARG A 28 6.42 21.66 -6.86
N LYS A 29 5.91 21.38 -8.06
CA LYS A 29 4.55 20.88 -8.29
C LYS A 29 4.40 19.42 -7.92
N GLY A 30 5.49 18.63 -7.99
CA GLY A 30 5.57 17.24 -7.55
C GLY A 30 5.69 17.07 -6.03
N MET A 31 6.20 18.08 -5.32
CA MET A 31 6.35 18.09 -3.85
C MET A 31 5.11 18.63 -3.12
N ASN A 32 3.91 18.29 -3.57
CA ASN A 32 2.69 18.58 -2.82
C ASN A 32 2.64 17.72 -1.55
N ILE A 33 2.03 18.26 -0.47
CA ILE A 33 1.90 17.56 0.82
C ILE A 33 1.38 16.13 0.67
N PRO A 34 0.32 15.85 -0.12
CA PRO A 34 -0.14 14.48 -0.35
C PRO A 34 0.95 13.56 -0.93
N ASN A 35 1.71 14.02 -1.93
CA ASN A 35 2.77 13.22 -2.52
C ASN A 35 3.90 12.88 -1.53
N LEU A 36 4.21 13.83 -0.64
CA LEU A 36 5.22 13.61 0.41
C LEU A 36 4.76 12.55 1.40
N LEU A 37 3.47 12.52 1.75
CA LEU A 37 2.89 11.50 2.61
C LEU A 37 2.92 10.11 1.96
N THR A 38 2.57 10.00 0.67
CA THR A 38 2.67 8.74 -0.08
C THR A 38 4.12 8.24 -0.16
N MET A 39 5.09 9.14 -0.42
CA MET A 39 6.51 8.78 -0.40
C MET A 39 6.97 8.33 0.99
N GLY A 40 6.51 9.02 2.05
CA GLY A 40 6.75 8.62 3.43
C GLY A 40 6.23 7.21 3.73
N ARG A 41 5.06 6.86 3.22
CA ARG A 41 4.49 5.49 3.32
C ARG A 41 5.37 4.46 2.62
N ILE A 42 5.81 4.73 1.40
CA ILE A 42 6.72 3.83 0.66
C ILE A 42 8.02 3.62 1.44
N CYS A 43 8.58 4.68 2.04
CA CYS A 43 9.76 4.58 2.90
C CYS A 43 9.49 3.85 4.23
N ALA A 44 8.26 3.89 4.74
CA ALA A 44 7.86 3.17 5.95
C ALA A 44 7.79 1.64 5.72
N ILE A 45 7.50 1.16 4.50
CA ILE A 45 7.40 -0.27 4.19
C ILE A 45 8.71 -1.02 4.52
N PRO A 46 9.89 -0.60 4.04
CA PRO A 46 11.15 -1.25 4.44
C PRO A 46 11.40 -1.21 5.95
N ALA A 47 11.03 -0.11 6.62
CA ALA A 47 11.17 0.00 8.07
C ALA A 47 10.28 -1.03 8.80
N ILE A 48 9.03 -1.21 8.38
CA ILE A 48 8.12 -2.24 8.91
C ILE A 48 8.69 -3.64 8.66
N VAL A 49 9.18 -3.91 7.46
CA VAL A 49 9.81 -5.21 7.13
C VAL A 49 11.01 -5.49 8.03
N VAL A 50 11.86 -4.48 8.28
CA VAL A 50 13.00 -4.60 9.19
C VAL A 50 12.56 -4.88 10.63
N THR A 51 11.53 -4.18 11.14
CA THR A 51 11.01 -4.47 12.49
C THR A 51 10.46 -5.88 12.61
N MET A 52 9.73 -6.35 11.60
CA MET A 52 9.22 -7.74 11.57
C MET A 52 10.35 -8.77 11.45
N PHE A 53 11.41 -8.45 10.72
CA PHE A 53 12.61 -9.29 10.63
C PHE A 53 13.31 -9.38 11.98
N LEU A 54 13.52 -8.25 12.65
CA LEU A 54 14.14 -8.17 13.97
C LEU A 54 13.29 -8.88 15.04
N ASP A 55 11.97 -8.78 14.96
CA ASP A 55 11.04 -9.48 15.84
C ASP A 55 11.28 -11.00 15.85
N LYS A 56 11.57 -11.58 14.66
CA LYS A 56 11.87 -13.01 14.55
C LYS A 56 13.31 -13.39 14.88
N VAL A 57 14.29 -12.55 14.49
CA VAL A 57 15.73 -12.90 14.58
C VAL A 57 16.31 -12.57 15.95
N VAL A 58 15.87 -11.47 16.56
CA VAL A 58 16.34 -11.01 17.88
C VAL A 58 15.58 -11.67 19.03
N ASP A 59 14.76 -12.66 18.70
CA ASP A 59 13.84 -13.39 19.55
C ASP A 59 14.32 -13.54 21.02
N LYS A 60 13.85 -12.60 21.85
CA LYS A 60 13.91 -12.74 23.32
C LYS A 60 12.47 -12.77 23.79
N PRO A 61 12.04 -13.90 24.38
CA PRO A 61 10.66 -14.10 24.79
C PRO A 61 10.07 -13.00 25.70
N ASP A 62 10.92 -12.20 26.32
CA ASP A 62 10.49 -11.19 27.28
C ASP A 62 10.21 -9.79 26.71
N LYS A 63 10.42 -9.54 25.40
CA LYS A 63 10.28 -8.18 24.85
C LYS A 63 9.72 -8.14 23.43
N PRO A 64 8.37 -8.10 23.28
CA PRO A 64 7.71 -7.95 21.98
C PRO A 64 7.84 -6.53 21.40
N ALA A 65 8.91 -5.81 21.74
CA ALA A 65 9.08 -4.41 21.37
C ALA A 65 9.08 -4.21 19.85
N TRP A 66 9.72 -5.11 19.11
CA TRP A 66 9.81 -5.01 17.64
C TRP A 66 8.47 -5.22 16.96
N ALA A 67 7.64 -6.15 17.45
CA ALA A 67 6.28 -6.35 16.94
C ALA A 67 5.43 -5.08 17.13
N TRP A 68 5.49 -4.47 18.32
CA TRP A 68 4.75 -3.23 18.61
C TRP A 68 5.25 -2.03 17.82
N ILE A 69 6.56 -1.89 17.61
CA ILE A 69 7.13 -0.87 16.72
C ILE A 69 6.62 -1.07 15.30
N GLY A 70 6.61 -2.31 14.80
CA GLY A 70 6.05 -2.63 13.49
C GLY A 70 4.57 -2.26 13.35
N VAL A 71 3.75 -2.58 14.36
CA VAL A 71 2.32 -2.21 14.40
C VAL A 71 2.15 -0.69 14.47
N PHE A 72 2.95 0.02 15.24
CA PHE A 72 2.92 1.47 15.31
C PHE A 72 3.24 2.11 13.95
N LEU A 73 4.29 1.64 13.28
CA LEU A 73 4.65 2.11 11.93
C LEU A 73 3.55 1.79 10.91
N PHE A 74 2.92 0.61 11.00
CA PHE A 74 1.79 0.24 10.17
C PHE A 74 0.57 1.16 10.39
N ALA A 75 0.23 1.41 11.66
CA ALA A 75 -0.86 2.33 12.00
C ALA A 75 -0.59 3.75 11.51
N LEU A 76 0.67 4.22 11.63
CA LEU A 76 1.10 5.51 11.11
C LEU A 76 0.98 5.56 9.58
N ALA A 77 1.39 4.50 8.88
CA ALA A 77 1.25 4.40 7.43
C ALA A 77 -0.22 4.42 6.98
N GLY A 78 -1.11 3.73 7.70
CA GLY A 78 -2.56 3.77 7.44
C GLY A 78 -3.19 5.12 7.74
N LEU A 79 -2.75 5.80 8.80
CA LEU A 79 -3.22 7.14 9.15
C LEU A 79 -2.78 8.17 8.11
N THR A 80 -1.53 8.10 7.64
CA THR A 80 -1.03 8.97 6.57
C THR A 80 -1.82 8.79 5.28
N ASP A 81 -2.21 7.55 4.91
CA ASP A 81 -3.06 7.26 3.77
C ASP A 81 -4.44 7.94 3.87
N TYR A 82 -5.05 7.86 5.05
CA TYR A 82 -6.32 8.54 5.27
C TYR A 82 -6.18 10.06 5.17
N MET A 83 -5.08 10.61 5.73
CA MET A 83 -4.82 12.05 5.72
C MET A 83 -4.50 12.59 4.33
N ASP A 84 -3.69 11.89 3.53
CA ASP A 84 -3.34 12.36 2.17
C ASP A 84 -4.57 12.37 1.26
N GLY A 85 -5.43 11.35 1.34
CA GLY A 85 -6.72 11.32 0.64
C GLY A 85 -7.67 12.44 1.07
N TYR A 86 -7.67 12.82 2.34
CA TYR A 86 -8.44 13.94 2.86
C TYR A 86 -7.87 15.29 2.40
N LEU A 87 -6.56 15.51 2.57
CA LEU A 87 -5.87 16.73 2.16
C LEU A 87 -5.95 16.96 0.65
N ALA A 88 -5.73 15.93 -0.16
CA ALA A 88 -5.79 16.03 -1.61
C ALA A 88 -7.14 16.55 -2.11
N ARG A 89 -8.23 16.11 -1.47
CA ARG A 89 -9.60 16.58 -1.78
C ARG A 89 -9.85 18.02 -1.33
N HIS A 90 -9.39 18.39 -0.12
CA HIS A 90 -9.62 19.73 0.42
C HIS A 90 -8.72 20.80 -0.22
N LEU A 91 -7.49 20.45 -0.60
CA LEU A 91 -6.53 21.39 -1.18
C LEU A 91 -6.59 21.45 -2.71
N ASN A 92 -7.45 20.63 -3.37
CA ASN A 92 -7.50 20.49 -4.83
C ASN A 92 -6.12 20.21 -5.47
N GLN A 93 -5.23 19.55 -4.71
CA GLN A 93 -3.85 19.25 -5.11
C GLN A 93 -3.69 17.80 -5.57
N LEU A 94 -4.59 17.33 -6.45
CA LEU A 94 -4.47 16.01 -7.07
C LEU A 94 -3.31 16.00 -8.06
N SER A 95 -2.18 15.41 -7.71
CA SER A 95 -1.06 15.23 -8.62
C SER A 95 -1.24 13.95 -9.47
N ARG A 96 -0.73 13.98 -10.71
CA ARG A 96 -0.69 12.77 -11.55
C ARG A 96 0.20 11.69 -10.95
N PHE A 97 1.28 12.10 -10.29
CA PHE A 97 2.25 11.21 -9.65
C PHE A 97 1.65 10.49 -8.45
N GLY A 98 0.94 11.20 -7.54
CA GLY A 98 0.25 10.60 -6.40
C GLY A 98 -0.78 9.55 -6.84
N ARG A 99 -1.59 9.86 -7.86
CA ARG A 99 -2.60 8.91 -8.39
C ARG A 99 -2.03 7.57 -8.84
N ILE A 100 -0.78 7.53 -9.29
CA ILE A 100 -0.10 6.29 -9.68
C ILE A 100 0.54 5.62 -8.47
N LEU A 101 1.16 6.39 -7.57
CA LEU A 101 1.90 5.84 -6.44
C LEU A 101 0.99 5.33 -5.31
N ASP A 102 -0.15 5.97 -5.05
CA ASP A 102 -1.06 5.57 -3.97
C ASP A 102 -1.51 4.10 -4.10
N PRO A 103 -2.05 3.64 -5.25
CA PRO A 103 -2.44 2.25 -5.40
C PRO A 103 -1.27 1.26 -5.33
N ILE A 104 -0.06 1.70 -5.67
CA ILE A 104 1.15 0.87 -5.59
C ILE A 104 1.59 0.75 -4.13
N ALA A 105 1.65 1.86 -3.40
CA ALA A 105 2.06 1.89 -2.00
C ALA A 105 1.17 1.01 -1.12
N ASP A 106 -0.16 1.08 -1.31
CA ASP A 106 -1.12 0.26 -0.56
C ASP A 106 -0.90 -1.25 -0.77
N LYS A 107 -0.69 -1.66 -2.03
CA LYS A 107 -0.45 -3.08 -2.34
C LYS A 107 0.91 -3.55 -1.83
N LEU A 108 1.94 -2.71 -1.94
CA LEU A 108 3.27 -3.02 -1.41
C LEU A 108 3.22 -3.17 0.11
N LEU A 109 2.51 -2.30 0.82
CA LEU A 109 2.37 -2.37 2.27
C LEU A 109 1.73 -3.70 2.69
N VAL A 110 0.55 -3.99 2.16
CA VAL A 110 -0.18 -5.22 2.50
C VAL A 110 0.59 -6.47 2.07
N GLY A 111 1.13 -6.47 0.85
CA GLY A 111 1.88 -7.59 0.31
C GLY A 111 3.13 -7.91 1.11
N SER A 112 3.92 -6.89 1.45
CA SER A 112 5.13 -7.06 2.25
C SER A 112 4.82 -7.64 3.64
N ILE A 113 3.76 -7.17 4.30
CA ILE A 113 3.37 -7.68 5.62
C ILE A 113 2.89 -9.13 5.53
N LEU A 114 2.06 -9.49 4.53
CA LEU A 114 1.60 -10.87 4.35
C LEU A 114 2.76 -11.84 4.09
N ILE A 115 3.73 -11.44 3.28
CA ILE A 115 4.96 -12.21 3.03
C ILE A 115 5.76 -12.36 4.32
N MET A 116 5.93 -11.28 5.10
CA MET A 116 6.65 -11.34 6.36
C MET A 116 5.95 -12.21 7.41
N LEU A 117 4.62 -12.15 7.51
CA LEU A 117 3.83 -13.03 8.39
C LEU A 117 3.98 -14.51 7.99
N ALA A 118 4.01 -14.80 6.70
CA ALA A 118 4.27 -16.15 6.20
C ALA A 118 5.68 -16.61 6.56
N TRP A 119 6.69 -15.76 6.35
CA TRP A 119 8.08 -16.05 6.70
C TRP A 119 8.28 -16.23 8.21
N GLN A 120 7.62 -15.42 9.04
CA GLN A 120 7.62 -15.58 10.49
C GLN A 120 6.97 -16.89 10.96
N GLY A 121 6.20 -17.58 10.11
CA GLY A 121 5.45 -18.77 10.46
C GLY A 121 4.09 -18.49 11.11
N LYS A 122 3.69 -17.22 11.23
CA LYS A 122 2.40 -16.82 11.83
C LYS A 122 1.19 -17.27 11.00
N LEU A 123 1.42 -17.66 9.75
CA LEU A 123 0.42 -18.25 8.85
C LEU A 123 0.52 -19.78 8.74
N ASN A 124 1.35 -20.44 9.54
CA ASN A 124 1.50 -21.90 9.52
C ASN A 124 0.40 -22.64 10.31
N GLY A 125 -0.52 -21.92 10.92
CA GLY A 125 -1.63 -22.50 11.66
C GLY A 125 -2.48 -23.44 10.82
N MET A 126 -3.04 -24.49 11.44
CA MET A 126 -3.85 -25.53 10.80
C MET A 126 -3.13 -26.18 9.60
N GLY A 127 -1.83 -26.52 9.76
CA GLY A 127 -1.05 -27.17 8.69
C GLY A 127 -0.75 -26.29 7.49
N GLY A 128 -0.65 -24.97 7.67
CA GLY A 128 -0.38 -24.01 6.59
C GLY A 128 -1.62 -23.47 5.89
N LEU A 129 -2.83 -23.89 6.29
CA LEU A 129 -4.08 -23.44 5.67
C LEU A 129 -4.26 -21.91 5.72
N MET A 130 -3.62 -21.24 6.69
CA MET A 130 -3.69 -19.78 6.84
C MET A 130 -2.89 -19.01 5.79
N ILE A 131 -2.07 -19.68 4.98
CA ILE A 131 -1.41 -19.07 3.82
C ILE A 131 -2.41 -18.86 2.68
N VAL A 132 -3.44 -19.69 2.58
CA VAL A 132 -4.43 -19.64 1.48
C VAL A 132 -5.14 -18.27 1.42
N PRO A 133 -5.75 -17.75 2.51
CA PRO A 133 -6.37 -16.42 2.47
C PRO A 133 -5.38 -15.29 2.14
N ALA A 134 -4.12 -15.39 2.55
CA ALA A 134 -3.09 -14.41 2.21
C ALA A 134 -2.82 -14.40 0.70
N ILE A 135 -2.68 -15.58 0.07
CA ILE A 135 -2.51 -15.71 -1.39
C ILE A 135 -3.74 -15.17 -2.12
N ILE A 136 -4.95 -15.53 -1.69
CA ILE A 136 -6.21 -15.05 -2.29
C ILE A 136 -6.26 -13.51 -2.27
N ILE A 137 -5.94 -12.90 -1.14
CA ILE A 137 -5.90 -11.45 -0.99
C ILE A 137 -4.91 -10.85 -1.97
N LEU A 138 -3.66 -11.34 -2.00
CA LEU A 138 -2.61 -10.82 -2.89
C LEU A 138 -2.99 -10.94 -4.36
N CYS A 139 -3.37 -12.12 -4.81
CA CYS A 139 -3.73 -12.36 -6.21
C CYS A 139 -4.86 -11.43 -6.66
N ARG A 140 -5.89 -11.29 -5.82
CA ARG A 140 -7.02 -10.42 -6.16
C ARG A 140 -6.62 -8.94 -6.13
N GLU A 141 -5.77 -8.49 -5.21
CA GLU A 141 -5.31 -7.09 -5.19
C GLU A 141 -4.66 -6.71 -6.52
N PHE A 142 -3.83 -7.59 -7.07
CA PHE A 142 -3.20 -7.37 -8.36
C PHE A 142 -4.19 -7.45 -9.51
N LEU A 143 -5.03 -8.50 -9.55
CA LEU A 143 -6.01 -8.72 -10.63
C LEU A 143 -7.00 -7.55 -10.75
N VAL A 144 -7.63 -7.16 -9.64
CA VAL A 144 -8.63 -6.08 -9.66
C VAL A 144 -7.97 -4.73 -9.94
N SER A 145 -6.71 -4.55 -9.56
CA SER A 145 -6.01 -3.32 -9.89
C SER A 145 -5.73 -3.20 -11.39
N GLY A 146 -5.23 -4.28 -12.01
CA GLY A 146 -5.04 -4.31 -13.46
C GLY A 146 -6.36 -4.08 -14.21
N LEU A 147 -7.43 -4.75 -13.76
CA LEU A 147 -8.77 -4.54 -14.33
C LEU A 147 -9.24 -3.07 -14.20
N ARG A 148 -9.02 -2.45 -13.05
CA ARG A 148 -9.42 -1.03 -12.84
C ARG A 148 -8.58 -0.08 -13.69
N GLU A 149 -7.30 -0.35 -13.89
CA GLU A 149 -6.45 0.44 -14.79
C GLU A 149 -6.91 0.31 -16.23
N PHE A 150 -7.19 -0.91 -16.70
CA PHE A 150 -7.75 -1.16 -18.03
C PHE A 150 -9.08 -0.42 -18.24
N LEU A 151 -10.03 -0.54 -17.30
CA LEU A 151 -11.33 0.15 -17.39
C LEU A 151 -11.17 1.68 -17.35
N ALA A 152 -10.21 2.19 -16.61
CA ALA A 152 -9.91 3.63 -16.58
C ALA A 152 -9.35 4.14 -17.92
N GLU A 153 -8.54 3.33 -18.63
CA GLU A 153 -7.99 3.63 -19.94
C GLU A 153 -9.11 3.79 -20.99
N ILE A 154 -10.10 2.90 -20.97
CA ILE A 154 -11.28 2.98 -21.85
C ILE A 154 -12.38 3.91 -21.30
N GLN A 155 -12.08 4.72 -20.29
CA GLN A 155 -12.97 5.72 -19.67
C GLN A 155 -14.26 5.14 -19.06
N VAL A 156 -14.26 3.86 -18.70
CA VAL A 156 -15.37 3.21 -18.00
C VAL A 156 -15.21 3.38 -16.49
N GLY A 157 -16.18 4.03 -15.86
CA GLY A 157 -16.20 4.23 -14.41
C GLY A 157 -16.49 2.94 -13.67
N CYS A 158 -15.63 2.59 -12.70
CA CYS A 158 -15.80 1.41 -11.86
C CYS A 158 -16.27 1.84 -10.46
N PRO A 159 -17.56 1.70 -10.10
CA PRO A 159 -18.07 2.15 -8.82
C PRO A 159 -17.51 1.32 -7.66
N VAL A 160 -17.10 2.02 -6.60
CA VAL A 160 -16.61 1.37 -5.38
C VAL A 160 -17.80 0.85 -4.57
N THR A 161 -17.90 -0.46 -4.39
CA THR A 161 -18.97 -1.08 -3.60
C THR A 161 -18.76 -0.89 -2.10
N LYS A 162 -19.84 -0.91 -1.30
CA LYS A 162 -19.76 -0.88 0.18
C LYS A 162 -18.94 -2.06 0.71
N LEU A 163 -19.02 -3.21 0.07
CA LEU A 163 -18.27 -4.43 0.44
C LEU A 163 -16.76 -4.24 0.31
N ALA A 164 -16.30 -3.44 -0.67
CA ALA A 164 -14.88 -3.12 -0.82
C ALA A 164 -14.32 -2.35 0.38
N LYS A 165 -15.12 -1.51 1.04
CA LYS A 165 -14.72 -0.82 2.28
C LYS A 165 -14.58 -1.79 3.44
N TRP A 166 -15.54 -2.70 3.63
CA TRP A 166 -15.48 -3.71 4.68
C TRP A 166 -14.28 -4.65 4.54
N LYS A 167 -13.98 -5.08 3.31
CA LYS A 167 -12.79 -5.87 3.01
C LYS A 167 -11.52 -5.18 3.53
N THR A 168 -11.32 -3.90 3.17
CA THR A 168 -10.14 -3.14 3.59
C THR A 168 -10.09 -2.99 5.11
N THR A 169 -11.23 -2.75 5.76
CA THR A 169 -11.32 -2.67 7.23
C THR A 169 -10.90 -3.99 7.89
N CYS A 170 -11.45 -5.13 7.43
CA CYS A 170 -11.06 -6.45 7.96
C CYS A 170 -9.56 -6.70 7.80
N GLN A 171 -8.99 -6.33 6.66
CA GLN A 171 -7.58 -6.49 6.35
C GLN A 171 -6.69 -5.61 7.24
N MET A 172 -7.08 -4.34 7.44
CA MET A 172 -6.39 -3.39 8.33
C MET A 172 -6.44 -3.78 9.81
N ILE A 173 -7.41 -4.61 10.22
CA ILE A 173 -7.48 -5.19 11.56
C ILE A 173 -6.67 -6.49 11.63
N ALA A 174 -6.81 -7.38 10.64
CA ALA A 174 -6.16 -8.69 10.64
C ALA A 174 -4.63 -8.58 10.69
N LEU A 175 -4.05 -7.69 9.89
CA LEU A 175 -2.59 -7.57 9.77
C LEU A 175 -1.91 -7.17 11.08
N PRO A 176 -2.26 -6.06 11.76
CA PRO A 176 -1.61 -5.67 13.01
C PRO A 176 -1.88 -6.68 14.14
N VAL A 177 -3.07 -7.28 14.19
CA VAL A 177 -3.37 -8.34 15.17
C VAL A 177 -2.45 -9.53 14.97
N LEU A 178 -2.22 -9.99 13.73
CA LEU A 178 -1.29 -11.07 13.43
C LEU A 178 0.18 -10.68 13.64
N MET A 179 0.54 -9.41 13.47
CA MET A 179 1.90 -8.94 13.78
C MET A 179 2.22 -9.08 15.27
N VAL A 180 1.26 -8.82 16.16
CA VAL A 180 1.41 -8.95 17.62
C VAL A 180 1.10 -10.37 18.13
N ALA A 181 0.24 -11.11 17.43
CA ALA A 181 -0.08 -12.49 17.77
C ALA A 181 1.23 -13.31 17.76
N ASN A 182 1.58 -14.02 18.78
CA ASN A 182 2.85 -14.72 19.01
C ASN A 182 4.01 -13.84 19.57
N ALA A 183 3.82 -12.55 19.80
CA ALA A 183 4.69 -11.84 20.72
C ALA A 183 4.34 -12.37 22.12
N ASP A 184 5.28 -13.11 22.73
CA ASP A 184 5.14 -13.92 23.95
C ASP A 184 4.28 -13.33 25.09
N TYR A 185 2.99 -13.21 24.85
CA TYR A 185 2.01 -13.13 25.91
C TYR A 185 1.69 -14.55 26.34
N SER A 186 1.93 -14.87 27.59
CA SER A 186 1.70 -16.18 28.16
C SER A 186 0.33 -16.79 27.78
N GLY A 187 0.39 -17.82 26.98
CA GLY A 187 -0.68 -18.81 26.83
C GLY A 187 -1.99 -18.34 26.16
N PHE A 188 -2.95 -17.94 26.94
CA PHE A 188 -4.33 -17.73 26.50
C PHE A 188 -4.52 -16.50 25.60
N PHE A 189 -3.88 -15.38 25.92
CA PHE A 189 -4.08 -14.12 25.20
C PHE A 189 -3.44 -14.14 23.81
N SER A 190 -2.28 -14.77 23.68
CA SER A 190 -1.62 -14.95 22.36
C SER A 190 -2.46 -15.85 21.45
N GLY A 191 -2.98 -16.96 21.98
CA GLY A 191 -3.88 -17.84 21.23
C GLY A 191 -5.15 -17.11 20.77
N PHE A 192 -5.76 -16.33 21.64
CA PHE A 192 -6.96 -15.56 21.33
C PHE A 192 -6.69 -14.54 20.19
N LEU A 193 -5.59 -13.77 20.27
CA LEU A 193 -5.21 -12.82 19.21
C LEU A 193 -4.96 -13.52 17.88
N THR A 194 -4.29 -14.67 17.91
CA THR A 194 -4.04 -15.48 16.72
C THR A 194 -5.35 -15.89 16.04
N TRP A 195 -6.31 -16.42 16.81
CA TRP A 195 -7.62 -16.79 16.29
C TRP A 195 -8.39 -15.60 15.73
N VAL A 196 -8.40 -14.46 16.42
CA VAL A 196 -9.04 -13.23 15.96
C VAL A 196 -8.40 -12.78 14.62
N GLY A 197 -7.08 -12.78 14.54
CA GLY A 197 -6.36 -12.42 13.32
C GLY A 197 -6.67 -13.37 12.15
N TRP A 198 -6.74 -14.69 12.40
CA TRP A 198 -7.08 -15.67 11.38
C TRP A 198 -8.53 -15.54 10.89
N ILE A 199 -9.49 -15.36 11.80
CA ILE A 199 -10.89 -15.13 11.43
C ILE A 199 -11.03 -13.85 10.61
N ALA A 200 -10.36 -12.78 11.01
CA ALA A 200 -10.37 -11.52 10.27
C ALA A 200 -9.71 -11.66 8.88
N LEU A 201 -8.62 -12.44 8.76
CA LEU A 201 -7.94 -12.70 7.51
C LEU A 201 -8.81 -13.51 6.54
N TRP A 202 -9.50 -14.56 7.03
CA TRP A 202 -10.47 -15.32 6.24
C TRP A 202 -11.67 -14.46 5.84
N GLY A 203 -12.21 -13.64 6.76
CA GLY A 203 -13.26 -12.68 6.45
C GLY A 203 -12.85 -11.71 5.34
N ALA A 204 -11.63 -11.18 5.42
CA ALA A 204 -11.06 -10.33 4.37
C ALA A 204 -10.92 -11.08 3.02
N ALA A 205 -10.48 -12.33 3.03
CA ALA A 205 -10.34 -13.14 1.83
C ALA A 205 -11.69 -13.43 1.16
N ILE A 206 -12.71 -13.82 1.91
CA ILE A 206 -14.07 -14.08 1.40
C ILE A 206 -14.66 -12.81 0.77
N LEU A 207 -14.58 -11.67 1.48
CA LEU A 207 -15.04 -10.38 0.95
C LEU A 207 -14.24 -9.98 -0.30
N THR A 208 -12.96 -10.31 -0.32
CA THR A 208 -12.06 -10.05 -1.43
C THR A 208 -12.44 -10.83 -2.67
N VAL A 209 -12.78 -12.11 -2.55
CA VAL A 209 -13.26 -12.95 -3.67
C VAL A 209 -14.60 -12.42 -4.19
N LYS A 210 -15.55 -12.16 -3.30
CA LYS A 210 -16.86 -11.65 -3.69
C LYS A 210 -16.76 -10.33 -4.45
N THR A 211 -16.04 -9.36 -3.90
CA THR A 211 -15.84 -8.07 -4.57
C THR A 211 -15.03 -8.19 -5.86
N GLY A 212 -14.08 -9.13 -5.93
CA GLY A 212 -13.34 -9.43 -7.16
C GLY A 212 -14.24 -9.96 -8.26
N TYR A 213 -15.16 -10.86 -7.92
CA TYR A 213 -16.15 -11.40 -8.86
C TYR A 213 -17.08 -10.30 -9.38
N ASP A 214 -17.58 -9.42 -8.49
CA ASP A 214 -18.44 -8.29 -8.89
C ASP A 214 -17.72 -7.37 -9.89
N TYR A 215 -16.43 -7.07 -9.65
CA TYR A 215 -15.62 -6.28 -10.58
C TYR A 215 -15.37 -7.00 -11.91
N TRP A 216 -15.09 -8.30 -11.87
CA TRP A 216 -14.91 -9.11 -13.07
C TRP A 216 -16.17 -9.12 -13.93
N GLN A 217 -17.33 -9.36 -13.33
CA GLN A 217 -18.60 -9.36 -14.03
C GLN A 217 -18.92 -8.01 -14.68
N SER A 218 -18.61 -6.91 -13.97
CA SER A 218 -18.78 -5.55 -14.51
C SER A 218 -17.79 -5.22 -15.64
N GLY A 219 -16.59 -5.79 -15.62
CA GLY A 219 -15.54 -5.54 -16.60
C GLY A 219 -15.63 -6.41 -17.84
N ARG A 220 -16.16 -7.64 -17.71
CA ARG A 220 -16.20 -8.63 -18.80
C ARG A 220 -16.89 -8.11 -20.06
N GLN A 221 -17.98 -7.35 -19.92
CA GLN A 221 -18.72 -6.80 -21.04
C GLN A 221 -17.92 -5.85 -21.94
N TYR A 222 -16.76 -5.36 -21.46
CA TYR A 222 -15.87 -4.44 -22.19
C TYR A 222 -14.59 -5.12 -22.67
N MET A 223 -14.46 -6.43 -22.48
CA MET A 223 -13.29 -7.22 -22.92
C MET A 223 -13.59 -8.02 -24.20
N ASP A 224 -14.85 -8.17 -24.55
CA ASP A 224 -15.29 -8.98 -25.70
C ASP A 224 -15.42 -8.15 -26.99
N ASP A 225 -15.04 -6.85 -26.95
CA ASP A 225 -14.94 -5.92 -28.11
C ASP A 225 -13.45 -5.72 -28.46
#